data_08f0b7f7392395ac72c8babb68ee81ee
#
_entry.id   08f0b7f7392395ac72c8babb68ee81ee
#
_cell.length_a   1.000
_cell.length_b   1.000
_cell.length_c   1.000
_cell.angle_alpha   90.00
_cell.angle_beta   90.00
_cell.angle_gamma   90.00
#
_symmetry.space_group_name_H-M   'P 1'
#
loop_
_entity.id
_entity.type
_entity.pdbx_description
1 polymer ?
#
loop_
_entity_poly.entity_id
_entity_poly.type
_entity_poly.pdbx_seq_one_letter_code
_entity_poly.pdbx_strand_id
1 'polypeptide(L)'
;MRGNKVGEVIFRWNNGGIGGEGQGEERFSIPALGDLHLIGQATFSEGEQYAALLFSDPLDPAQDLSGLAGISGTENVRLAIEGNKLLLYPAERISGTRSAFVAAGLRTGSQNVLGKDIMVPDLEFEELKPNVRISGNGVILPSTDGLYFPFEAVNLNAVDVRIVRIYTDNVPQFL
;
A
#
# COMPACT_ATOMS: atom_id res chain seq x y z
N MET A 1 20.96 16.03 -10.57
CA MET A 1 21.85 14.91 -10.18
C MET A 1 22.29 15.15 -8.74
N ARG A 2 22.21 14.15 -7.85
CA ARG A 2 22.68 14.28 -6.47
C ARG A 2 24.20 14.49 -6.45
N GLY A 3 24.65 15.42 -5.62
CA GLY A 3 26.08 15.70 -5.46
C GLY A 3 26.68 14.97 -4.25
N ASN A 4 27.99 15.09 -4.05
CA ASN A 4 28.69 14.50 -2.89
C ASN A 4 28.49 15.27 -1.57
N LYS A 5 27.60 16.28 -1.58
CA LYS A 5 27.20 17.06 -0.40
C LYS A 5 25.70 17.10 -0.32
N VAL A 6 25.19 17.25 0.89
CA VAL A 6 23.77 17.51 1.13
C VAL A 6 23.36 18.76 0.35
N GLY A 7 22.32 18.63 -0.44
CA GLY A 7 21.72 19.73 -1.20
C GLY A 7 20.37 20.14 -0.59
N GLU A 8 19.81 21.21 -1.12
CA GLU A 8 18.46 21.66 -0.76
C GLU A 8 17.69 22.01 -2.03
N VAL A 9 16.42 21.60 -2.10
CA VAL A 9 15.45 22.08 -3.10
C VAL A 9 14.43 22.92 -2.37
N ILE A 10 14.23 24.13 -2.90
CA ILE A 10 13.23 25.06 -2.38
C ILE A 10 12.09 25.11 -3.39
N PHE A 11 10.92 24.69 -2.96
CA PHE A 11 9.68 24.81 -3.72
C PHE A 11 8.94 26.06 -3.27
N ARG A 12 8.71 26.99 -4.21
CA ARG A 12 7.97 28.23 -3.94
C ARG A 12 6.74 28.32 -4.82
N TRP A 13 5.62 28.72 -4.25
CA TRP A 13 4.39 28.92 -4.99
C TRP A 13 3.75 30.26 -4.68
N ASN A 14 3.05 30.79 -5.67
CA ASN A 14 2.24 31.99 -5.57
C ASN A 14 0.95 31.77 -6.37
N ASN A 15 -0.18 31.84 -5.71
CA ASN A 15 -1.50 31.57 -6.29
C ASN A 15 -2.10 32.82 -7.00
N GLY A 16 -1.42 33.97 -7.01
CA GLY A 16 -1.92 35.19 -7.65
C GLY A 16 -2.23 35.02 -9.14
N GLY A 17 -1.50 34.16 -9.86
CA GLY A 17 -1.72 33.91 -11.29
C GLY A 17 -3.00 33.11 -11.62
N ILE A 18 -3.63 32.48 -10.64
CA ILE A 18 -4.87 31.71 -10.79
C ILE A 18 -6.03 32.32 -9.98
N GLY A 19 -5.89 33.60 -9.55
CA GLY A 19 -6.93 34.31 -8.80
C GLY A 19 -7.09 33.87 -7.35
N GLY A 20 -6.14 33.10 -6.80
CA GLY A 20 -6.11 32.70 -5.39
C GLY A 20 -5.24 33.62 -4.55
N GLU A 21 -5.53 33.69 -3.25
CA GLU A 21 -4.67 34.33 -2.26
C GLU A 21 -3.80 33.26 -1.59
N GLY A 22 -2.50 33.46 -1.60
CA GLY A 22 -1.55 32.61 -0.90
C GLY A 22 -0.21 32.49 -1.63
N GLN A 23 0.83 32.49 -0.84
CA GLN A 23 2.20 32.19 -1.27
C GLN A 23 2.84 31.32 -0.18
N GLY A 24 3.77 30.49 -0.57
CA GLY A 24 4.48 29.65 0.37
C GLY A 24 5.83 29.21 -0.15
N GLU A 25 6.62 28.68 0.77
CA GLU A 25 7.91 28.10 0.48
C GLU A 25 8.03 26.80 1.29
N GLU A 26 8.48 25.73 0.65
CA GLU A 26 8.79 24.47 1.30
C GLU A 26 10.21 24.05 0.90
N ARG A 27 10.97 23.50 1.85
CA ARG A 27 12.36 23.14 1.68
C ARG A 27 12.53 21.66 1.88
N PHE A 28 13.14 21.01 0.89
CA PHE A 28 13.45 19.60 0.88
C PHE A 28 14.95 19.40 0.92
N SER A 29 15.45 18.69 1.92
CA SER A 29 16.85 18.28 1.97
C SER A 29 17.08 17.12 1.01
N ILE A 30 18.12 17.23 0.18
CA ILE A 30 18.56 16.16 -0.71
C ILE A 30 19.80 15.53 -0.09
N PRO A 31 19.76 14.26 0.33
CA PRO A 31 20.90 13.57 0.88
C PRO A 31 22.10 13.57 -0.10
N ALA A 32 23.31 13.56 0.42
CA ALA A 32 24.50 13.40 -0.41
C ALA A 32 24.48 12.06 -1.15
N LEU A 33 25.19 11.97 -2.27
CA LEU A 33 25.39 10.70 -2.97
C LEU A 33 26.14 9.74 -2.03
N GLY A 34 25.58 8.55 -1.82
CA GLY A 34 26.14 7.55 -0.92
C GLY A 34 25.51 7.51 0.48
N ASP A 35 24.75 8.52 0.85
CA ASP A 35 23.94 8.53 2.08
C ASP A 35 22.58 7.91 1.79
N LEU A 36 22.35 6.70 2.30
CA LEU A 36 21.07 6.02 2.19
C LEU A 36 20.10 6.55 3.25
N HIS A 37 18.99 7.11 2.78
CA HIS A 37 17.95 7.69 3.63
C HIS A 37 16.57 7.17 3.24
N LEU A 38 15.69 7.00 4.22
CA LEU A 38 14.26 6.86 3.98
C LEU A 38 13.71 8.24 3.55
N ILE A 39 13.02 8.27 2.42
CA ILE A 39 12.44 9.49 1.85
C ILE A 39 10.91 9.47 1.76
N GLY A 40 10.28 8.33 2.06
CA GLY A 40 8.83 8.22 2.07
C GLY A 40 8.36 6.84 2.51
N GLN A 41 7.07 6.77 2.81
CA GLN A 41 6.39 5.54 3.19
C GLN A 41 4.95 5.55 2.68
N ALA A 42 4.41 4.38 2.40
CA ALA A 42 3.02 4.19 2.04
C ALA A 42 2.54 2.79 2.45
N THR A 43 1.25 2.65 2.70
CA THR A 43 0.59 1.37 2.96
C THR A 43 -0.41 1.06 1.86
N PHE A 44 -0.58 -0.20 1.55
CA PHE A 44 -1.50 -0.70 0.53
C PHE A 44 -2.34 -1.81 1.15
N SER A 45 -3.65 -1.69 1.02
CA SER A 45 -4.62 -2.62 1.63
C SER A 45 -5.49 -3.35 0.60
N GLU A 46 -5.45 -2.94 -0.67
CA GLU A 46 -6.15 -3.64 -1.76
C GLU A 46 -5.31 -4.83 -2.27
N GLY A 47 -5.94 -5.98 -2.41
CA GLY A 47 -5.25 -7.22 -2.76
C GLY A 47 -4.36 -7.74 -1.62
N GLU A 48 -3.09 -8.06 -1.90
CA GLU A 48 -2.10 -8.40 -0.88
C GLU A 48 -1.71 -7.13 -0.12
N GLN A 49 -1.80 -7.16 1.22
CA GLN A 49 -1.49 -6.02 2.06
C GLN A 49 0.01 -5.86 2.26
N TYR A 50 0.53 -4.65 2.13
CA TYR A 50 1.95 -4.37 2.39
C TYR A 50 2.20 -2.90 2.75
N ALA A 51 3.35 -2.67 3.40
CA ALA A 51 3.96 -1.36 3.52
C ALA A 51 5.13 -1.23 2.55
N ALA A 52 5.26 -0.07 1.91
CA ALA A 52 6.39 0.28 1.07
C ALA A 52 7.20 1.39 1.72
N LEU A 53 8.47 1.14 1.95
CA LEU A 53 9.44 2.11 2.46
C LEU A 53 10.33 2.56 1.31
N LEU A 54 10.26 3.83 0.96
CA LEU A 54 10.95 4.42 -0.18
C LEU A 54 12.29 5.00 0.26
N PHE A 55 13.37 4.57 -0.34
CA PHE A 55 14.72 5.02 -0.04
C PHE A 55 15.28 5.96 -1.12
N SER A 56 16.29 6.72 -0.76
CA SER A 56 16.95 7.69 -1.64
C SER A 56 17.71 7.07 -2.81
N ASP A 57 18.06 5.79 -2.71
CA ASP A 57 18.86 5.07 -3.70
C ASP A 57 18.30 3.66 -3.94
N PRO A 58 18.52 3.07 -5.13
CA PRO A 58 18.16 1.69 -5.39
C PRO A 58 18.84 0.73 -4.43
N LEU A 59 18.06 -0.17 -3.85
CA LEU A 59 18.54 -1.19 -2.92
C LEU A 59 19.16 -2.37 -3.67
N ASP A 60 20.03 -3.11 -3.00
CA ASP A 60 20.61 -4.33 -3.54
C ASP A 60 19.58 -5.47 -3.47
N PRO A 61 19.07 -5.97 -4.61
CA PRO A 61 18.04 -7.01 -4.60
C PRO A 61 18.59 -8.39 -4.20
N ALA A 62 19.91 -8.57 -4.17
CA ALA A 62 20.55 -9.83 -3.85
C ALA A 62 20.95 -9.97 -2.37
N GLN A 63 20.73 -8.92 -1.55
CA GLN A 63 21.06 -8.99 -0.13
C GLN A 63 20.11 -9.89 0.65
N ASP A 64 20.61 -10.55 1.70
CA ASP A 64 19.77 -11.23 2.66
C ASP A 64 19.03 -10.18 3.51
N LEU A 65 17.70 -10.26 3.50
CA LEU A 65 16.80 -9.36 4.21
C LEU A 65 16.42 -9.87 5.60
N SER A 66 16.87 -11.08 5.98
CA SER A 66 16.49 -11.71 7.25
C SER A 66 16.83 -10.81 8.43
N GLY A 67 15.84 -10.40 9.20
CA GLY A 67 16.01 -9.55 10.37
C GLY A 67 16.36 -8.07 10.09
N LEU A 68 16.49 -7.66 8.81
CA LEU A 68 16.81 -6.28 8.47
C LEU A 68 15.61 -5.32 8.59
N ALA A 69 14.38 -5.81 8.55
CA ALA A 69 13.21 -4.99 8.73
C ALA A 69 12.02 -5.81 9.24
N GLY A 70 11.03 -5.11 9.79
CA GLY A 70 9.78 -5.73 10.23
C GLY A 70 8.74 -4.69 10.62
N ILE A 71 7.54 -5.17 10.94
CA ILE A 71 6.43 -4.36 11.43
C ILE A 71 6.22 -4.69 12.90
N SER A 72 6.14 -3.67 13.74
CA SER A 72 5.98 -3.83 15.19
C SER A 72 4.69 -4.56 15.54
N GLY A 73 4.80 -5.57 16.40
CA GLY A 73 3.66 -6.39 16.81
C GLY A 73 3.16 -7.36 15.74
N THR A 74 3.95 -7.63 14.70
CA THR A 74 3.62 -8.57 13.63
C THR A 74 4.74 -9.57 13.48
N GLU A 75 4.40 -10.86 13.56
CA GLU A 75 5.34 -11.94 13.28
C GLU A 75 5.29 -12.28 11.77
N ASN A 76 6.38 -12.89 11.27
CA ASN A 76 6.45 -13.42 9.91
C ASN A 76 6.14 -12.39 8.82
N VAL A 77 6.91 -11.31 8.77
CA VAL A 77 6.85 -10.33 7.70
C VAL A 77 7.75 -10.76 6.55
N ARG A 78 7.17 -11.00 5.37
CA ARG A 78 7.94 -11.25 4.15
C ARG A 78 8.48 -9.93 3.60
N LEU A 79 9.76 -9.89 3.28
CA LEU A 79 10.43 -8.73 2.75
C LEU A 79 10.74 -8.91 1.27
N ALA A 80 10.64 -7.85 0.49
CA ALA A 80 11.04 -7.81 -0.92
C ALA A 80 11.63 -6.44 -1.28
N ILE A 81 12.48 -6.41 -2.29
CA ILE A 81 13.05 -5.17 -2.83
C ILE A 81 12.54 -4.95 -4.24
N GLU A 82 12.11 -3.73 -4.51
CA GLU A 82 11.65 -3.27 -5.81
C GLU A 82 12.28 -1.90 -6.14
N GLY A 83 13.40 -1.91 -6.85
CA GLY A 83 14.15 -0.69 -7.13
C GLY A 83 14.67 -0.04 -5.84
N ASN A 84 14.15 1.10 -5.48
CA ASN A 84 14.49 1.82 -4.25
C ASN A 84 13.45 1.64 -3.13
N LYS A 85 12.56 0.66 -3.25
CA LYS A 85 11.53 0.35 -2.25
C LYS A 85 11.88 -0.94 -1.52
N LEU A 86 11.75 -0.92 -0.20
CA LEU A 86 11.65 -2.10 0.64
C LEU A 86 10.17 -2.34 0.94
N LEU A 87 9.68 -3.50 0.55
CA LEU A 87 8.29 -3.91 0.70
C LEU A 87 8.17 -4.89 1.87
N LEU A 88 7.23 -4.62 2.78
CA LEU A 88 6.99 -5.41 3.97
C LEU A 88 5.57 -6.00 3.89
N TYR A 89 5.48 -7.30 3.71
CA TYR A 89 4.23 -8.05 3.59
C TYR A 89 3.96 -8.80 4.90
N PRO A 90 3.00 -8.37 5.71
CA PRO A 90 2.59 -9.14 6.89
C PRO A 90 1.96 -10.47 6.44
N ALA A 91 2.27 -11.57 7.14
CA ALA A 91 1.70 -12.88 6.81
C ALA A 91 0.18 -12.94 6.99
N GLU A 92 -0.33 -12.21 7.98
CA GLU A 92 -1.75 -12.02 8.22
C GLU A 92 -2.12 -10.56 8.05
N ARG A 93 -3.37 -10.30 7.66
CA ARG A 93 -3.85 -8.91 7.58
C ARG A 93 -3.83 -8.26 8.94
N ILE A 94 -3.33 -7.04 8.96
CA ILE A 94 -3.29 -6.18 10.14
C ILE A 94 -4.12 -4.92 9.89
N SER A 95 -4.54 -4.26 10.96
CA SER A 95 -5.28 -3.00 10.89
C SER A 95 -4.76 -2.00 11.92
N GLY A 96 -5.14 -0.74 11.70
CA GLY A 96 -4.76 0.39 12.53
C GLY A 96 -3.33 0.86 12.27
N THR A 97 -2.86 1.77 13.11
CA THR A 97 -1.53 2.39 12.99
C THR A 97 -0.47 1.45 13.56
N ARG A 98 0.58 1.24 12.79
CA ARG A 98 1.75 0.43 13.15
C ARG A 98 3.03 1.24 12.93
N SER A 99 4.14 0.73 13.44
CA SER A 99 5.48 1.20 13.07
C SER A 99 6.28 0.07 12.43
N ALA A 100 7.18 0.43 11.54
CA ALA A 100 8.17 -0.50 11.03
C ALA A 100 9.55 -0.13 11.58
N PHE A 101 10.42 -1.13 11.65
CA PHE A 101 11.83 -0.90 11.91
C PHE A 101 12.65 -1.35 10.69
N VAL A 102 13.76 -0.67 10.46
CA VAL A 102 14.77 -1.08 9.49
C VAL A 102 16.12 -0.98 10.19
N ALA A 103 16.82 -2.10 10.30
CA ALA A 103 18.12 -2.18 10.93
C ALA A 103 19.22 -1.56 10.06
N ALA A 104 20.27 -1.08 10.69
CA ALA A 104 21.51 -0.74 10.03
C ALA A 104 22.02 -1.95 9.23
N GLY A 105 22.67 -1.65 8.09
CA GLY A 105 23.18 -2.73 7.22
C GLY A 105 22.35 -2.96 5.95
N LEU A 106 21.15 -2.39 5.81
CA LEU A 106 20.46 -2.37 4.51
C LEU A 106 21.36 -1.70 3.47
N ARG A 107 21.57 -2.35 2.32
CA ARG A 107 22.54 -1.92 1.30
C ARG A 107 21.87 -1.49 0.00
N THR A 108 22.53 -0.54 -0.66
CA THR A 108 22.23 -0.16 -2.04
C THR A 108 22.96 -1.06 -3.03
N GLY A 109 22.56 -1.05 -4.28
CA GLY A 109 23.30 -1.69 -5.37
C GLY A 109 24.71 -1.15 -5.56
N SER A 110 24.99 0.06 -5.07
CA SER A 110 26.33 0.68 -5.04
C SER A 110 27.13 0.34 -3.77
N GLN A 111 26.67 -0.59 -2.95
CA GLN A 111 27.26 -1.04 -1.69
C GLN A 111 27.32 0.03 -0.57
N ASN A 112 26.59 1.13 -0.71
CA ASN A 112 26.38 2.05 0.41
C ASN A 112 25.41 1.43 1.42
N VAL A 113 25.62 1.68 2.69
CA VAL A 113 24.93 1.01 3.80
C VAL A 113 24.11 2.02 4.59
N LEU A 114 22.94 1.61 5.05
CA LEU A 114 22.19 2.36 6.06
C LEU A 114 23.01 2.37 7.37
N GLY A 115 23.47 3.54 7.78
CA GLY A 115 24.44 3.68 8.86
C GLY A 115 23.86 3.54 10.28
N LYS A 116 22.53 3.55 10.44
CA LYS A 116 21.84 3.43 11.74
C LYS A 116 20.46 2.81 11.56
N ASP A 117 19.99 2.21 12.64
CA ASP A 117 18.60 1.74 12.71
C ASP A 117 17.65 2.91 12.59
N ILE A 118 16.54 2.69 11.89
CA ILE A 118 15.46 3.66 11.77
C ILE A 118 14.13 3.04 12.21
N MET A 119 13.34 3.86 12.88
CA MET A 119 11.93 3.57 13.15
C MET A 119 11.07 4.41 12.22
N VAL A 120 10.12 3.77 11.60
CA VAL A 120 9.17 4.38 10.66
C VAL A 120 7.79 4.35 11.32
N PRO A 121 7.35 5.46 11.92
CA PRO A 121 6.06 5.53 12.60
C PRO A 121 4.90 5.67 11.58
N ASP A 122 3.68 5.64 12.09
CA ASP A 122 2.46 6.07 11.42
C ASP A 122 2.17 5.36 10.09
N LEU A 123 2.43 4.04 10.04
CA LEU A 123 1.96 3.18 8.96
C LEU A 123 0.49 2.83 9.21
N GLU A 124 -0.42 3.45 8.49
CA GLU A 124 -1.86 3.20 8.63
C GLU A 124 -2.30 2.06 7.71
N PHE A 125 -2.70 0.96 8.31
CA PHE A 125 -3.28 -0.18 7.61
C PHE A 125 -4.80 -0.13 7.71
N GLU A 126 -5.45 0.12 6.59
CA GLU A 126 -6.91 0.19 6.53
C GLU A 126 -7.54 -1.19 6.69
N GLU A 127 -8.63 -1.25 7.43
CA GLU A 127 -9.50 -2.41 7.43
C GLU A 127 -10.21 -2.54 6.08
N LEU A 128 -10.38 -3.79 5.63
CA LEU A 128 -11.24 -4.03 4.47
C LEU A 128 -12.65 -3.61 4.81
N LYS A 129 -13.20 -2.69 4.02
CA LYS A 129 -14.61 -2.30 4.13
C LYS A 129 -15.49 -3.51 3.81
N PRO A 130 -16.56 -3.72 4.59
CA PRO A 130 -17.54 -4.74 4.27
C PRO A 130 -18.04 -4.58 2.84
N ASN A 131 -17.97 -5.65 2.06
CA ASN A 131 -18.38 -5.64 0.67
C ASN A 131 -18.95 -7.00 0.24
N VAL A 132 -19.93 -6.95 -0.65
CA VAL A 132 -20.47 -8.11 -1.37
C VAL A 132 -20.33 -7.85 -2.84
N ARG A 133 -19.72 -8.76 -3.55
CA ARG A 133 -19.58 -8.71 -4.99
C ARG A 133 -20.08 -10.00 -5.63
N ILE A 134 -20.91 -9.87 -6.66
CA ILE A 134 -21.34 -11.00 -7.47
C ILE A 134 -20.17 -11.45 -8.33
N SER A 135 -19.80 -12.74 -8.22
CA SER A 135 -18.74 -13.35 -9.02
C SER A 135 -19.35 -13.88 -10.31
N GLY A 136 -18.97 -13.29 -11.45
CA GLY A 136 -19.39 -13.71 -12.79
C GLY A 136 -19.98 -12.58 -13.62
N ASN A 137 -19.90 -12.76 -14.94
CA ASN A 137 -20.37 -11.76 -15.92
C ASN A 137 -21.71 -12.19 -16.59
N GLY A 138 -22.42 -13.17 -16.03
CA GLY A 138 -23.62 -13.74 -16.64
C GLY A 138 -24.91 -13.17 -16.04
N VAL A 139 -25.87 -12.84 -16.90
CA VAL A 139 -27.23 -12.44 -16.54
C VAL A 139 -28.15 -13.67 -16.42
N ILE A 140 -27.69 -14.85 -16.86
CA ILE A 140 -28.47 -16.09 -16.92
C ILE A 140 -27.71 -17.18 -16.17
N LEU A 141 -28.35 -17.77 -15.16
CA LEU A 141 -27.85 -18.94 -14.46
C LEU A 141 -28.29 -20.21 -15.20
N PRO A 142 -27.37 -21.06 -15.68
CA PRO A 142 -27.74 -22.32 -16.30
C PRO A 142 -28.38 -23.26 -15.28
N SER A 143 -29.46 -23.94 -15.66
CA SER A 143 -30.27 -24.79 -14.78
C SER A 143 -29.86 -26.29 -14.80
N THR A 144 -28.69 -26.64 -15.29
CA THR A 144 -28.31 -28.02 -15.56
C THR A 144 -28.02 -28.86 -14.31
N ASP A 145 -27.54 -28.23 -13.21
CA ASP A 145 -27.21 -28.93 -11.95
C ASP A 145 -27.61 -28.16 -10.68
N GLY A 146 -28.68 -27.39 -10.76
CA GLY A 146 -29.11 -26.47 -9.70
C GLY A 146 -28.72 -25.02 -10.00
N LEU A 147 -29.40 -24.10 -9.33
CA LEU A 147 -29.12 -22.66 -9.45
C LEU A 147 -28.10 -22.28 -8.42
N TYR A 148 -26.86 -22.03 -8.85
CA TYR A 148 -25.80 -21.48 -8.01
C TYR A 148 -25.62 -20.00 -8.32
N PHE A 149 -25.63 -19.18 -7.28
CA PHE A 149 -25.40 -17.75 -7.36
C PHE A 149 -24.08 -17.42 -6.66
N PRO A 150 -22.96 -17.39 -7.38
CA PRO A 150 -21.66 -17.17 -6.80
C PRO A 150 -21.51 -15.70 -6.39
N PHE A 151 -21.09 -15.47 -5.15
CA PHE A 151 -20.72 -14.14 -4.67
C PHE A 151 -19.51 -14.24 -3.74
N GLU A 152 -18.78 -13.15 -3.65
CA GLU A 152 -17.69 -12.96 -2.70
C GLU A 152 -18.16 -11.99 -1.62
N ALA A 153 -17.98 -12.36 -0.37
CA ALA A 153 -18.23 -11.50 0.78
C ALA A 153 -16.92 -11.21 1.48
N VAL A 154 -16.64 -9.95 1.74
CA VAL A 154 -15.43 -9.49 2.42
C VAL A 154 -15.83 -8.80 3.72
N ASN A 155 -15.23 -9.23 4.83
CA ASN A 155 -15.44 -8.65 6.18
C ASN A 155 -16.93 -8.57 6.59
N LEU A 156 -17.70 -9.63 6.27
CA LEU A 156 -19.10 -9.78 6.63
C LEU A 156 -19.32 -11.13 7.29
N ASN A 157 -20.05 -11.15 8.41
CA ASN A 157 -20.41 -12.38 9.11
C ASN A 157 -21.63 -13.06 8.49
N ALA A 158 -22.46 -12.32 7.77
CA ALA A 158 -23.68 -12.80 7.13
C ALA A 158 -24.07 -11.89 5.96
N VAL A 159 -24.78 -12.49 5.01
CA VAL A 159 -25.39 -11.78 3.87
C VAL A 159 -26.85 -12.23 3.75
N ASP A 160 -27.76 -11.28 3.75
CA ASP A 160 -29.18 -11.56 3.49
C ASP A 160 -29.44 -11.64 2.01
N VAL A 161 -30.00 -12.77 1.56
CA VAL A 161 -30.36 -12.98 0.15
C VAL A 161 -31.87 -13.03 0.03
N ARG A 162 -32.46 -12.13 -0.78
CA ARG A 162 -33.87 -12.14 -1.13
C ARG A 162 -34.05 -12.64 -2.55
N ILE A 163 -34.77 -13.74 -2.71
CA ILE A 163 -35.13 -14.29 -4.02
C ILE A 163 -36.58 -13.97 -4.32
N VAL A 164 -36.82 -13.33 -5.47
CA VAL A 164 -38.18 -13.00 -5.95
C VAL A 164 -38.41 -13.72 -7.27
N ARG A 165 -39.49 -14.49 -7.31
CA ARG A 165 -39.90 -15.15 -8.55
C ARG A 165 -40.79 -14.20 -9.36
N ILE A 166 -40.38 -13.94 -10.59
CA ILE A 166 -41.10 -13.11 -11.55
C ILE A 166 -41.83 -14.04 -12.52
N TYR A 167 -43.12 -13.84 -12.69
CA TYR A 167 -43.97 -14.58 -13.63
C TYR A 167 -44.22 -13.72 -14.87
N THR A 168 -44.58 -14.33 -15.97
CA THR A 168 -44.80 -13.66 -17.25
C THR A 168 -45.87 -12.55 -17.18
N ASP A 169 -46.84 -12.70 -16.29
CA ASP A 169 -47.94 -11.77 -16.08
C ASP A 169 -47.62 -10.57 -15.19
N ASN A 170 -46.51 -10.61 -14.44
CA ASN A 170 -46.09 -9.52 -13.55
C ASN A 170 -44.76 -8.85 -13.94
N VAL A 171 -44.18 -9.23 -15.05
CA VAL A 171 -42.92 -8.62 -15.57
C VAL A 171 -42.96 -7.09 -15.62
N PRO A 172 -44.07 -6.44 -16.06
CA PRO A 172 -44.15 -4.97 -16.12
C PRO A 172 -44.01 -4.25 -14.78
N GLN A 173 -44.14 -4.96 -13.66
CA GLN A 173 -43.99 -4.38 -12.31
C GLN A 173 -42.52 -4.26 -11.89
N PHE A 174 -41.59 -4.89 -12.64
CA PHE A 174 -40.18 -4.96 -12.34
C PHE A 174 -39.29 -4.27 -13.39
N LEU A 175 -39.85 -3.78 -14.46
CA LEU A 175 -39.24 -2.96 -15.50
C LEU A 175 -39.59 -1.49 -15.33
#